data_436404fcf5470f6ca0160342d61c6faf
#
_entry.id   436404fcf5470f6ca0160342d61c6faf
#
_cell.length_a   1.000
_cell.length_b   1.000
_cell.length_c   1.000
_cell.angle_alpha   90.00
_cell.angle_beta   90.00
_cell.angle_gamma   90.00
#
_symmetry.space_group_name_H-M   'P 1'
#
loop_
_entity.id
_entity.type
_entity.pdbx_description
1 polymer ?
#
loop_
_entity_poly.entity_id
_entity_poly.type
_entity_poly.pdbx_seq_one_letter_code
_entity_poly.pdbx_strand_id
1 'polypeptide(L)'
;KGAMGEFGSDYQKESLKRSMEQAYMLLKSPEAAAFDLSKEPKESYDIYNTGKFGLGCLMARRLTEQGARFISVTTEYEPFKSWDTHDNGHTRLIDMKKQIDGPVAQLVKDLEKSGHLDRTLIILASEFSRDMMVEGRPDLKVQEQVEQPDIIHDIKNYGMHRHFTDGCSILMFGGGIKKGNVYGKTSDERPCKTVEKPIRIEEIHQTIYHALGIAEDASYIVEKRPFYTTPDGLGKAEMELFA
;
A
#
# COMPACT_ATOMS: atom_id res chain seq x y z
N LYS A 1 26.40 -19.65 23.76
CA LYS A 1 25.61 -20.06 24.94
C LYS A 1 25.59 -19.03 26.08
N GLY A 2 26.39 -17.96 26.07
CA GLY A 2 26.57 -17.04 27.19
C GLY A 2 25.57 -15.88 27.32
N ALA A 3 24.95 -15.39 26.24
CA ALA A 3 24.15 -14.17 26.28
C ALA A 3 22.64 -14.35 26.37
N MET A 4 22.14 -15.56 26.15
CA MET A 4 20.68 -15.84 26.19
C MET A 4 20.12 -16.16 27.57
N GLY A 5 20.97 -16.39 28.57
CA GLY A 5 20.55 -16.84 29.90
C GLY A 5 19.83 -15.81 30.76
N GLU A 6 20.01 -14.52 30.46
CA GLU A 6 19.51 -13.40 31.28
C GLU A 6 18.39 -12.57 30.61
N PHE A 7 17.99 -12.94 29.39
CA PHE A 7 17.04 -12.14 28.59
C PHE A 7 15.64 -12.74 28.61
N GLY A 8 14.68 -12.05 29.24
CA GLY A 8 13.25 -12.25 29.05
C GLY A 8 12.69 -13.60 29.57
N SER A 9 11.39 -13.78 29.37
CA SER A 9 10.67 -15.02 29.65
C SER A 9 11.07 -16.14 28.68
N ASP A 10 10.74 -17.39 29.01
CA ASP A 10 11.00 -18.53 28.12
C ASP A 10 10.32 -18.39 26.76
N TYR A 11 9.14 -17.75 26.72
CA TYR A 11 8.46 -17.39 25.48
C TYR A 11 9.30 -16.44 24.60
N GLN A 12 9.89 -15.40 25.22
CA GLN A 12 10.73 -14.43 24.49
C GLN A 12 12.01 -15.08 23.96
N LYS A 13 12.62 -15.97 24.74
CA LYS A 13 13.80 -16.74 24.32
C LYS A 13 13.50 -17.66 23.15
N GLU A 14 12.38 -18.38 23.22
CA GLU A 14 11.95 -19.28 22.14
C GLU A 14 11.58 -18.50 20.88
N SER A 15 10.91 -17.35 21.01
CA SER A 15 10.57 -16.46 19.91
C SER A 15 11.83 -15.94 19.21
N LEU A 16 12.82 -15.47 19.98
CA LEU A 16 14.10 -15.01 19.44
C LEU A 16 14.85 -16.14 18.72
N LYS A 17 14.94 -17.32 19.35
CA LYS A 17 15.58 -18.49 18.74
C LYS A 17 14.93 -18.85 17.41
N ARG A 18 13.61 -18.90 17.37
CA ARG A 18 12.82 -19.19 16.16
C ARG A 18 13.06 -18.16 15.06
N SER A 19 13.10 -16.87 15.42
CA SER A 19 13.41 -15.78 14.47
C SER A 19 14.82 -15.91 13.89
N MET A 20 15.81 -16.27 14.73
CA MET A 20 17.19 -16.51 14.27
C MET A 20 17.29 -17.73 13.35
N GLU A 21 16.61 -18.82 13.68
CA GLU A 21 16.56 -20.03 12.84
C GLU A 21 15.91 -19.73 11.49
N GLN A 22 14.81 -18.98 11.46
CA GLN A 22 14.15 -18.57 10.22
C GLN A 22 15.06 -17.66 9.37
N ALA A 23 15.73 -16.68 9.97
CA ALA A 23 16.69 -15.83 9.26
C ALA A 23 17.84 -16.66 8.67
N TYR A 24 18.34 -17.64 9.41
CA TYR A 24 19.42 -18.51 8.96
C TYR A 24 18.99 -19.44 7.83
N MET A 25 17.75 -19.95 7.90
CA MET A 25 17.16 -20.72 6.81
C MET A 25 17.00 -19.88 5.54
N LEU A 26 16.51 -18.64 5.67
CA LEU A 26 16.37 -17.74 4.53
C LEU A 26 17.72 -17.46 3.86
N LEU A 27 18.77 -17.15 4.64
CA LEU A 27 20.10 -16.90 4.10
C LEU A 27 20.71 -18.09 3.35
N LYS A 28 20.31 -19.31 3.68
CA LYS A 28 20.77 -20.55 3.02
C LYS A 28 19.84 -21.03 1.91
N SER A 29 18.68 -20.44 1.81
CA SER A 29 17.65 -20.83 0.87
C SER A 29 18.04 -20.41 -0.56
N PRO A 30 17.82 -21.24 -1.58
CA PRO A 30 17.96 -20.84 -2.99
C PRO A 30 17.08 -19.64 -3.35
N GLU A 31 15.93 -19.51 -2.69
CA GLU A 31 14.97 -18.41 -2.88
C GLU A 31 15.56 -17.05 -2.47
N ALA A 32 16.58 -17.04 -1.61
CA ALA A 32 17.30 -15.81 -1.26
C ALA A 32 17.93 -15.12 -2.49
N ALA A 33 18.16 -15.87 -3.56
CA ALA A 33 18.60 -15.29 -4.84
C ALA A 33 17.59 -14.30 -5.44
N ALA A 34 16.33 -14.31 -5.02
CA ALA A 34 15.35 -13.29 -5.41
C ALA A 34 15.77 -11.88 -5.02
N PHE A 35 16.50 -11.71 -3.92
CA PHE A 35 16.99 -10.42 -3.46
C PHE A 35 18.17 -9.86 -4.26
N ASP A 36 18.78 -10.67 -5.13
CA ASP A 36 19.92 -10.26 -5.94
C ASP A 36 19.47 -9.73 -7.29
N LEU A 37 19.24 -8.42 -7.39
CA LEU A 37 18.83 -7.75 -8.61
C LEU A 37 19.91 -7.72 -9.69
N SER A 38 21.17 -8.02 -9.37
CA SER A 38 22.26 -8.08 -10.37
C SER A 38 22.08 -9.21 -11.37
N LYS A 39 21.21 -10.18 -11.06
CA LYS A 39 20.86 -11.30 -11.94
C LYS A 39 19.78 -10.96 -12.96
N GLU A 40 19.18 -9.79 -12.87
CA GLU A 40 18.18 -9.37 -13.85
C GLU A 40 18.82 -8.98 -15.18
N PRO A 41 18.19 -9.32 -16.31
CA PRO A 41 18.58 -8.77 -17.59
C PRO A 41 18.55 -7.26 -17.58
N LYS A 42 19.53 -6.62 -18.23
CA LYS A 42 19.65 -5.15 -18.23
C LYS A 42 18.36 -4.48 -18.70
N GLU A 43 17.73 -5.02 -19.72
CA GLU A 43 16.49 -4.48 -20.30
C GLU A 43 15.36 -4.49 -19.26
N SER A 44 15.22 -5.56 -18.50
CA SER A 44 14.24 -5.67 -17.42
C SER A 44 14.55 -4.70 -16.29
N TYR A 45 15.81 -4.66 -15.87
CA TYR A 45 16.27 -3.75 -14.81
C TYR A 45 16.00 -2.29 -15.17
N ASP A 46 16.35 -1.87 -16.39
CA ASP A 46 16.23 -0.47 -16.82
C ASP A 46 14.79 0.04 -16.81
N ILE A 47 13.81 -0.82 -17.11
CA ILE A 47 12.38 -0.45 -17.07
C ILE A 47 11.92 -0.11 -15.64
N TYR A 48 12.39 -0.86 -14.65
CA TYR A 48 12.05 -0.64 -13.26
C TYR A 48 12.92 0.41 -12.57
N ASN A 49 14.05 0.78 -13.16
CA ASN A 49 15.02 1.67 -12.52
C ASN A 49 14.61 3.14 -12.61
N THR A 50 13.44 3.48 -12.09
CA THR A 50 12.93 4.86 -11.95
C THR A 50 13.24 5.46 -10.59
N GLY A 51 13.90 4.69 -9.72
CA GLY A 51 14.23 5.01 -8.34
C GLY A 51 14.04 3.82 -7.41
N LYS A 52 14.15 4.05 -6.10
CA LYS A 52 14.06 2.99 -5.08
C LYS A 52 12.72 2.23 -5.15
N PHE A 53 11.62 2.94 -5.36
CA PHE A 53 10.29 2.32 -5.48
C PHE A 53 10.19 1.40 -6.69
N GLY A 54 10.69 1.83 -7.84
CA GLY A 54 10.70 1.01 -9.05
C GLY A 54 11.52 -0.26 -8.88
N LEU A 55 12.72 -0.16 -8.29
CA LEU A 55 13.52 -1.34 -7.94
C LEU A 55 12.83 -2.21 -6.89
N GLY A 56 12.05 -1.63 -5.98
CA GLY A 56 11.16 -2.35 -5.06
C GLY A 56 10.10 -3.16 -5.80
N CYS A 57 9.50 -2.61 -6.86
CA CYS A 57 8.55 -3.35 -7.72
C CYS A 57 9.22 -4.52 -8.45
N LEU A 58 10.44 -4.34 -8.94
CA LEU A 58 11.24 -5.43 -9.52
C LEU A 58 11.52 -6.53 -8.49
N MET A 59 11.90 -6.14 -7.28
CA MET A 59 12.09 -7.08 -6.18
C MET A 59 10.79 -7.82 -5.84
N ALA A 60 9.65 -7.11 -5.81
CA ALA A 60 8.34 -7.70 -5.57
C ALA A 60 7.98 -8.75 -6.63
N ARG A 61 8.26 -8.49 -7.92
CA ARG A 61 8.08 -9.49 -8.99
C ARG A 61 8.87 -10.76 -8.68
N ARG A 62 10.16 -10.63 -8.41
CA ARG A 62 11.05 -11.76 -8.12
C ARG A 62 10.60 -12.57 -6.90
N LEU A 63 10.22 -11.87 -5.83
CA LEU A 63 9.71 -12.52 -4.62
C LEU A 63 8.39 -13.25 -4.85
N THR A 64 7.50 -12.68 -5.66
CA THR A 64 6.24 -13.34 -6.06
C THR A 64 6.53 -14.63 -6.83
N GLU A 65 7.46 -14.60 -7.76
CA GLU A 65 7.89 -15.79 -8.53
C GLU A 65 8.48 -16.89 -7.63
N GLN A 66 9.04 -16.52 -6.48
CA GLN A 66 9.52 -17.47 -5.45
C GLN A 66 8.46 -17.85 -4.42
N GLY A 67 7.22 -17.40 -4.58
CA GLY A 67 6.11 -17.79 -3.73
C GLY A 67 5.95 -16.98 -2.44
N ALA A 68 6.53 -15.78 -2.36
CA ALA A 68 6.25 -14.87 -1.25
C ALA A 68 4.77 -14.51 -1.23
N ARG A 69 4.14 -14.65 -0.05
CA ARG A 69 2.68 -14.53 0.10
C ARG A 69 2.20 -13.10 0.32
N PHE A 70 3.05 -12.28 0.92
CA PHE A 70 2.75 -10.88 1.21
C PHE A 70 4.01 -10.03 1.00
N ILE A 71 3.90 -9.02 0.17
CA ILE A 71 5.01 -8.11 -0.17
C ILE A 71 4.48 -6.70 -0.06
N SER A 72 5.18 -5.85 0.69
CA SER A 72 4.89 -4.43 0.77
C SER A 72 6.03 -3.64 0.13
N VAL A 73 5.69 -2.80 -0.85
CA VAL A 73 6.61 -1.85 -1.46
C VAL A 73 6.10 -0.46 -1.14
N THR A 74 6.90 0.30 -0.39
CA THR A 74 6.52 1.64 0.04
C THR A 74 7.48 2.68 -0.49
N THR A 75 6.97 3.88 -0.74
CA THR A 75 7.83 5.05 -0.91
C THR A 75 8.38 5.46 0.45
N GLU A 76 9.61 5.96 0.47
CA GLU A 76 10.23 6.45 1.71
C GLU A 76 9.48 7.67 2.23
N TYR A 77 9.06 7.63 3.49
CA TYR A 77 8.43 8.77 4.13
C TYR A 77 9.49 9.80 4.55
N GLU A 78 9.37 10.99 4.02
CA GLU A 78 10.11 12.16 4.47
C GLU A 78 9.09 13.27 4.73
N PRO A 79 8.99 13.78 5.98
CA PRO A 79 8.06 14.85 6.31
C PRO A 79 8.21 16.05 5.37
N PHE A 80 7.11 16.57 4.86
CA PHE A 80 7.02 17.72 3.95
C PHE A 80 7.73 17.53 2.60
N LYS A 81 8.12 16.30 2.26
CA LYS A 81 8.79 15.97 1.00
C LYS A 81 8.06 14.86 0.27
N SER A 82 8.45 14.67 -0.99
CA SER A 82 7.92 13.59 -1.85
C SER A 82 6.39 13.54 -1.82
N TRP A 83 5.80 12.42 -1.42
CA TRP A 83 4.36 12.21 -1.39
C TRP A 83 3.65 12.95 -0.26
N ASP A 84 4.37 13.39 0.76
CA ASP A 84 3.84 14.24 1.83
C ASP A 84 3.78 15.72 1.38
N THR A 85 2.94 16.00 0.40
CA THR A 85 2.82 17.33 -0.19
C THR A 85 2.05 18.28 0.72
N HIS A 86 2.63 19.45 0.99
CA HIS A 86 2.03 20.51 1.78
C HIS A 86 1.89 21.82 1.01
N ASP A 87 2.46 21.88 -0.18
CA ASP A 87 2.36 22.98 -1.13
C ASP A 87 2.53 22.46 -2.55
N ASN A 88 1.95 23.14 -3.51
CA ASN A 88 2.13 22.88 -4.94
C ASN A 88 1.97 21.37 -5.31
N GLY A 89 1.06 20.68 -4.63
CA GLY A 89 0.92 19.22 -4.70
C GLY A 89 0.67 18.71 -6.10
N HIS A 90 -0.21 19.35 -6.87
CA HIS A 90 -0.52 18.90 -8.23
C HIS A 90 0.67 18.96 -9.18
N THR A 91 1.49 20.02 -9.11
CA THR A 91 2.70 20.12 -9.93
C THR A 91 3.75 19.10 -9.50
N ARG A 92 3.97 18.96 -8.20
CA ARG A 92 4.96 18.01 -7.65
C ARG A 92 4.60 16.55 -7.94
N LEU A 93 3.30 16.21 -7.93
CA LEU A 93 2.81 14.88 -8.26
C LEU A 93 3.14 14.44 -9.70
N ILE A 94 3.34 15.36 -10.63
CA ILE A 94 3.69 15.03 -12.02
C ILE A 94 4.99 14.21 -12.07
N ASP A 95 6.02 14.64 -11.33
CA ASP A 95 7.31 13.94 -11.32
C ASP A 95 7.27 12.71 -10.42
N MET A 96 6.54 12.75 -9.32
CA MET A 96 6.39 11.59 -8.45
C MET A 96 5.64 10.44 -9.14
N LYS A 97 4.58 10.74 -9.92
CA LYS A 97 3.87 9.71 -10.70
C LYS A 97 4.77 9.00 -11.70
N LYS A 98 5.75 9.67 -12.28
CA LYS A 98 6.73 9.06 -13.18
C LYS A 98 7.54 7.94 -12.50
N GLN A 99 7.74 8.02 -11.18
CA GLN A 99 8.49 7.01 -10.44
C GLN A 99 7.69 5.74 -10.22
N ILE A 100 6.35 5.82 -10.18
CA ILE A 100 5.47 4.67 -9.87
C ILE A 100 4.77 4.11 -11.11
N ASP A 101 4.37 4.94 -12.05
CA ASP A 101 3.50 4.56 -13.16
C ASP A 101 4.11 3.44 -14.02
N GLY A 102 5.31 3.67 -14.55
CA GLY A 102 6.04 2.67 -15.35
C GLY A 102 6.29 1.36 -14.60
N PRO A 103 6.93 1.38 -13.43
CA PRO A 103 7.21 0.17 -12.65
C PRO A 103 5.98 -0.63 -12.26
N VAL A 104 4.88 0.01 -11.84
CA VAL A 104 3.64 -0.69 -11.49
C VAL A 104 3.01 -1.32 -12.73
N ALA A 105 2.94 -0.58 -13.85
CA ALA A 105 2.42 -1.12 -15.10
C ALA A 105 3.26 -2.30 -15.60
N GLN A 106 4.58 -2.22 -15.47
CA GLN A 106 5.48 -3.31 -15.87
C GLN A 106 5.32 -4.53 -14.96
N LEU A 107 5.19 -4.33 -13.64
CA LEU A 107 4.93 -5.41 -12.69
C LEU A 107 3.66 -6.20 -13.07
N VAL A 108 2.57 -5.50 -13.36
CA VAL A 108 1.31 -6.13 -13.80
C VAL A 108 1.54 -6.96 -15.08
N LYS A 109 2.21 -6.38 -16.09
CA LYS A 109 2.50 -7.07 -17.36
C LYS A 109 3.40 -8.30 -17.18
N ASP A 110 4.43 -8.20 -16.35
CA ASP A 110 5.35 -9.30 -16.11
C ASP A 110 4.65 -10.45 -15.38
N LEU A 111 3.84 -10.15 -14.37
CA LEU A 111 3.07 -11.16 -13.65
C LEU A 111 1.97 -11.78 -14.53
N GLU A 112 1.33 -11.00 -15.40
CA GLU A 112 0.37 -11.53 -16.38
C GLU A 112 1.08 -12.48 -17.35
N LYS A 113 2.21 -12.06 -17.94
CA LYS A 113 3.00 -12.87 -18.87
C LYS A 113 3.52 -14.17 -18.25
N SER A 114 3.90 -14.15 -17.00
CA SER A 114 4.38 -15.34 -16.27
C SER A 114 3.27 -16.21 -15.68
N GLY A 115 1.98 -15.82 -15.84
CA GLY A 115 0.84 -16.54 -15.30
C GLY A 115 0.68 -16.43 -13.77
N HIS A 116 1.34 -15.45 -13.15
CA HIS A 116 1.22 -15.22 -11.70
C HIS A 116 0.13 -14.24 -11.35
N LEU A 117 -0.33 -13.38 -12.27
CA LEU A 117 -1.29 -12.32 -11.99
C LEU A 117 -2.63 -12.85 -11.49
N ASP A 118 -3.11 -13.99 -12.02
CA ASP A 118 -4.40 -14.56 -11.62
C ASP A 118 -4.46 -14.97 -10.14
N ARG A 119 -3.30 -15.25 -9.55
CA ARG A 119 -3.16 -15.64 -8.13
C ARG A 119 -2.39 -14.61 -7.28
N THR A 120 -2.21 -13.41 -7.81
CA THR A 120 -1.52 -12.30 -7.12
C THR A 120 -2.40 -11.07 -7.18
N LEU A 121 -2.89 -10.63 -6.03
CA LEU A 121 -3.59 -9.37 -5.90
C LEU A 121 -2.57 -8.25 -5.69
N ILE A 122 -2.50 -7.32 -6.63
CA ILE A 122 -1.70 -6.11 -6.52
C ILE A 122 -2.63 -4.96 -6.12
N ILE A 123 -2.25 -4.23 -5.08
CA ILE A 123 -3.00 -3.07 -4.59
C ILE A 123 -2.07 -1.87 -4.57
N LEU A 124 -2.46 -0.80 -5.26
CA LEU A 124 -1.81 0.50 -5.16
C LEU A 124 -2.75 1.44 -4.40
N ALA A 125 -2.31 1.86 -3.24
CA ALA A 125 -3.10 2.68 -2.32
C ALA A 125 -2.22 3.68 -1.57
N SER A 126 -2.85 4.67 -0.99
CA SER A 126 -2.31 5.52 0.07
C SER A 126 -3.23 5.46 1.29
N GLU A 127 -2.77 5.98 2.42
CA GLU A 127 -3.52 5.97 3.68
C GLU A 127 -4.71 6.92 3.68
N PHE A 128 -4.65 8.00 2.90
CA PHE A 128 -5.70 8.99 2.68
C PHE A 128 -5.45 9.76 1.39
N SER A 129 -6.41 10.58 0.97
CA SER A 129 -6.21 11.55 -0.11
C SER A 129 -5.89 12.94 0.46
N ARG A 130 -5.56 13.87 -0.43
CA ARG A 130 -5.42 15.30 -0.12
C ARG A 130 -6.66 16.05 -0.59
N ASP A 131 -7.16 16.97 0.22
CA ASP A 131 -8.19 17.89 -0.21
C ASP A 131 -7.63 18.73 -1.37
N MET A 132 -8.42 18.86 -2.42
CA MET A 132 -8.08 19.73 -3.55
C MET A 132 -8.01 21.20 -3.15
N MET A 133 -8.49 21.53 -1.97
CA MET A 133 -8.70 22.90 -1.54
C MET A 133 -8.17 23.16 -0.16
N VAL A 134 -8.12 24.40 0.10
CA VAL A 134 -7.63 25.16 1.19
C VAL A 134 -8.06 24.62 2.54
N GLU A 135 -7.09 24.46 3.40
CA GLU A 135 -7.37 24.26 4.82
C GLU A 135 -7.61 25.58 5.52
N GLY A 136 -8.54 25.55 6.43
CA GLY A 136 -8.87 26.63 7.32
C GLY A 136 -10.32 27.06 7.16
N ARG A 137 -10.86 27.58 8.22
CA ARG A 137 -12.07 28.40 8.16
C ARG A 137 -11.66 29.78 7.64
N PRO A 138 -12.48 30.45 6.83
CA PRO A 138 -12.10 31.70 6.16
C PRO A 138 -11.49 32.76 7.09
N ASP A 139 -11.80 32.72 8.36
CA ASP A 139 -11.41 33.74 9.34
C ASP A 139 -10.45 33.23 10.45
N LEU A 140 -9.92 32.03 10.32
CA LEU A 140 -9.03 31.47 11.34
C LEU A 140 -7.66 31.18 10.76
N LYS A 141 -6.64 31.90 11.25
CA LYS A 141 -5.24 31.48 11.07
C LYS A 141 -5.00 30.25 11.90
N VAL A 142 -4.84 29.13 11.24
CA VAL A 142 -4.29 27.93 11.88
C VAL A 142 -2.77 28.02 11.79
N GLN A 143 -2.10 27.78 12.90
CA GLN A 143 -0.65 27.80 12.96
C GLN A 143 -0.09 26.87 11.87
N GLU A 144 0.83 27.37 11.03
CA GLU A 144 1.44 26.66 9.89
C GLU A 144 0.54 26.53 8.63
N GLN A 145 -0.59 27.12 8.59
CA GLN A 145 -1.43 27.17 7.39
C GLN A 145 -1.25 28.47 6.63
N VAL A 146 -1.06 28.36 5.33
CA VAL A 146 -1.00 29.52 4.44
C VAL A 146 -2.41 30.09 4.28
N GLU A 147 -2.57 31.43 4.41
CA GLU A 147 -3.80 32.09 4.03
C GLU A 147 -4.11 31.78 2.57
N GLN A 148 -5.32 31.29 2.31
CA GLN A 148 -5.72 30.94 0.97
C GLN A 148 -6.96 31.75 0.57
N PRO A 149 -7.01 32.27 -0.65
CA PRO A 149 -8.20 32.96 -1.14
C PRO A 149 -9.36 31.96 -1.34
N ASP A 150 -10.58 32.43 -1.22
CA ASP A 150 -11.79 31.63 -1.50
C ASP A 150 -11.79 31.06 -2.93
N ILE A 151 -11.14 31.75 -3.85
CA ILE A 151 -10.96 31.35 -5.23
C ILE A 151 -9.46 31.11 -5.47
N ILE A 152 -9.11 29.88 -5.82
CA ILE A 152 -7.73 29.51 -6.13
C ILE A 152 -7.46 29.79 -7.61
N HIS A 153 -6.60 30.75 -7.90
CA HIS A 153 -6.20 31.12 -9.25
C HIS A 153 -4.90 30.44 -9.70
N ASP A 154 -4.07 30.03 -8.78
CA ASP A 154 -2.75 29.47 -9.07
C ASP A 154 -2.72 27.97 -8.72
N ILE A 155 -2.32 27.15 -9.67
CA ILE A 155 -2.25 25.71 -9.52
C ILE A 155 -1.32 25.27 -8.37
N LYS A 156 -0.32 26.08 -8.02
CA LYS A 156 0.58 25.79 -6.88
C LYS A 156 -0.15 25.75 -5.55
N ASN A 157 -1.32 26.37 -5.45
CA ASN A 157 -2.14 26.39 -4.25
C ASN A 157 -3.07 25.18 -4.14
N TYR A 158 -3.13 24.32 -5.17
CA TYR A 158 -3.89 23.08 -5.11
C TYR A 158 -3.08 21.93 -4.53
N GLY A 159 -3.77 20.95 -3.98
CA GLY A 159 -3.14 19.75 -3.41
C GLY A 159 -2.32 20.06 -2.17
N MET A 160 -2.80 21.04 -1.42
CA MET A 160 -2.19 21.41 -0.14
C MET A 160 -2.59 20.45 0.97
N HIS A 161 -2.03 20.61 2.00
CA HIS A 161 -1.91 20.16 3.35
C HIS A 161 -2.97 19.19 3.91
N ARG A 162 -4.26 19.34 3.66
CA ARG A 162 -5.28 18.63 4.42
C ARG A 162 -5.34 17.14 4.11
N HIS A 163 -5.20 16.34 5.14
CA HIS A 163 -5.52 14.93 5.09
C HIS A 163 -7.03 14.76 4.89
N PHE A 164 -7.43 14.15 3.80
CA PHE A 164 -8.83 13.94 3.48
C PHE A 164 -9.13 12.44 3.57
N THR A 165 -9.94 12.07 4.56
CA THR A 165 -10.23 10.67 4.90
C THR A 165 -11.62 10.22 4.45
N ASP A 166 -12.46 11.13 3.93
CA ASP A 166 -13.83 10.82 3.50
C ASP A 166 -13.92 10.26 2.07
N GLY A 167 -12.79 10.10 1.41
CA GLY A 167 -12.69 9.50 0.08
C GLY A 167 -11.25 9.35 -0.37
N CYS A 168 -10.94 8.19 -0.94
CA CYS A 168 -9.64 7.88 -1.50
C CYS A 168 -9.84 6.86 -2.63
N SER A 169 -8.98 6.87 -3.62
CA SER A 169 -9.03 5.91 -4.72
C SER A 169 -7.96 4.86 -4.56
N ILE A 170 -8.33 3.60 -4.79
CA ILE A 170 -7.45 2.45 -4.74
C ILE A 170 -7.45 1.77 -6.11
N LEU A 171 -6.29 1.36 -6.60
CA LEU A 171 -6.16 0.55 -7.81
C LEU A 171 -5.88 -0.90 -7.40
N MET A 172 -6.58 -1.82 -8.04
CA MET A 172 -6.40 -3.27 -7.83
C MET A 172 -6.20 -3.98 -9.16
N PHE A 173 -5.29 -4.96 -9.16
CA PHE A 173 -5.00 -5.78 -10.34
C PHE A 173 -4.81 -7.24 -9.95
N GLY A 174 -5.25 -8.16 -10.81
CA GLY A 174 -5.05 -9.59 -10.61
C GLY A 174 -5.87 -10.18 -9.45
N GLY A 175 -5.50 -11.36 -8.99
CA GLY A 175 -6.11 -12.02 -7.82
C GLY A 175 -7.63 -12.22 -7.93
N GLY A 176 -8.18 -12.38 -9.13
CA GLY A 176 -9.61 -12.54 -9.36
C GLY A 176 -10.40 -11.23 -9.46
N ILE A 177 -9.77 -10.06 -9.37
CA ILE A 177 -10.46 -8.76 -9.51
C ILE A 177 -10.96 -8.55 -10.94
N LYS A 178 -12.17 -8.02 -11.11
CA LYS A 178 -12.77 -7.67 -12.40
C LYS A 178 -11.91 -6.68 -13.15
N LYS A 179 -11.51 -7.02 -14.37
CA LYS A 179 -10.76 -6.13 -15.26
C LYS A 179 -11.64 -4.99 -15.78
N GLY A 180 -11.07 -3.77 -15.82
CA GLY A 180 -11.76 -2.59 -16.37
C GLY A 180 -12.99 -2.14 -15.58
N ASN A 181 -13.11 -2.54 -14.33
CA ASN A 181 -14.21 -2.16 -13.45
C ASN A 181 -13.88 -0.85 -12.73
N VAL A 182 -14.89 0.02 -12.61
CA VAL A 182 -14.84 1.19 -11.72
C VAL A 182 -15.93 0.98 -10.68
N TYR A 183 -15.54 0.88 -9.42
CA TYR A 183 -16.45 0.63 -8.31
C TYR A 183 -16.56 1.88 -7.44
N GLY A 184 -17.79 2.29 -7.18
CA GLY A 184 -18.08 3.49 -6.40
C GLY A 184 -17.87 4.78 -7.18
N LYS A 185 -18.22 5.89 -6.54
CA LYS A 185 -18.09 7.23 -7.10
C LYS A 185 -17.82 8.25 -6.01
N THR A 186 -16.93 9.19 -6.29
CA THR A 186 -16.77 10.41 -5.49
C THR A 186 -17.61 11.54 -6.06
N SER A 187 -18.04 12.49 -5.21
CA SER A 187 -18.74 13.68 -5.61
C SER A 187 -17.86 14.54 -6.53
N ASP A 188 -18.48 15.14 -7.53
CA ASP A 188 -17.84 16.15 -8.36
C ASP A 188 -17.75 17.53 -7.66
N GLU A 189 -18.48 17.64 -6.51
CA GLU A 189 -18.48 18.83 -5.67
C GLU A 189 -17.64 18.61 -4.41
N ARG A 190 -17.08 19.71 -3.92
CA ARG A 190 -16.35 19.68 -2.65
C ARG A 190 -17.26 19.27 -1.47
N PRO A 191 -16.71 18.49 -0.56
CA PRO A 191 -15.32 18.04 -0.38
C PRO A 191 -14.97 16.71 -1.08
N CYS A 192 -15.58 16.35 -2.19
CA CYS A 192 -15.28 15.16 -2.99
C CYS A 192 -15.45 13.83 -2.22
N LYS A 193 -16.45 13.77 -1.36
CA LYS A 193 -16.78 12.55 -0.57
C LYS A 193 -17.23 11.41 -1.47
N THR A 194 -17.03 10.20 -1.02
CA THR A 194 -17.64 9.03 -1.67
C THR A 194 -19.16 9.10 -1.55
N VAL A 195 -19.87 9.09 -2.67
CA VAL A 195 -21.33 9.24 -2.76
C VAL A 195 -22.04 7.99 -3.25
N GLU A 196 -21.33 7.07 -3.89
CA GLU A 196 -21.87 5.79 -4.32
C GLU A 196 -20.95 4.66 -3.87
N LYS A 197 -21.52 3.58 -3.37
CA LYS A 197 -20.83 2.34 -2.95
C LYS A 197 -19.55 2.62 -2.14
N PRO A 198 -19.62 3.34 -1.02
CA PRO A 198 -18.45 3.55 -0.18
C PRO A 198 -17.94 2.22 0.36
N ILE A 199 -16.64 2.02 0.35
CA ILE A 199 -15.98 0.87 0.99
C ILE A 199 -15.17 1.41 2.18
N ARG A 200 -15.43 0.87 3.37
CA ARG A 200 -14.67 1.22 4.57
C ARG A 200 -13.38 0.42 4.63
N ILE A 201 -12.46 0.86 5.47
CA ILE A 201 -11.15 0.21 5.60
C ILE A 201 -11.26 -1.25 6.06
N GLU A 202 -12.21 -1.57 6.93
CA GLU A 202 -12.48 -2.93 7.38
C GLU A 202 -12.91 -3.83 6.22
N GLU A 203 -13.71 -3.28 5.30
CA GLU A 203 -14.19 -3.99 4.10
C GLU A 203 -13.07 -4.20 3.08
N ILE A 204 -12.15 -3.23 2.94
CA ILE A 204 -10.94 -3.40 2.14
C ILE A 204 -10.09 -4.54 2.72
N HIS A 205 -9.86 -4.57 4.02
CA HIS A 205 -9.10 -5.64 4.67
C HIS A 205 -9.78 -7.00 4.49
N GLN A 206 -11.10 -7.08 4.69
CA GLN A 206 -11.83 -8.34 4.47
C GLN A 206 -11.77 -8.79 3.00
N THR A 207 -11.81 -7.85 2.06
CA THR A 207 -11.64 -8.15 0.63
C THR A 207 -10.25 -8.74 0.33
N ILE A 208 -9.20 -8.18 0.94
CA ILE A 208 -7.84 -8.71 0.84
C ILE A 208 -7.75 -10.11 1.45
N TYR A 209 -8.31 -10.31 2.65
CA TYR A 209 -8.31 -11.61 3.31
C TYR A 209 -9.09 -12.64 2.52
N HIS A 210 -10.23 -12.25 1.94
CA HIS A 210 -11.00 -13.12 1.05
C HIS A 210 -10.15 -13.58 -0.16
N ALA A 211 -9.43 -12.66 -0.81
CA ALA A 211 -8.53 -13.00 -1.91
C ALA A 211 -7.39 -13.95 -1.48
N LEU A 212 -6.99 -13.92 -0.22
CA LEU A 212 -6.02 -14.83 0.36
C LEU A 212 -6.63 -16.17 0.83
N GLY A 213 -7.95 -16.36 0.70
CA GLY A 213 -8.66 -17.54 1.17
C GLY A 213 -8.82 -17.59 2.70
N ILE A 214 -8.74 -16.45 3.38
CA ILE A 214 -8.94 -16.33 4.83
C ILE A 214 -10.40 -15.94 5.07
N ALA A 215 -11.09 -16.72 5.93
CA ALA A 215 -12.49 -16.49 6.26
C ALA A 215 -12.68 -15.17 7.04
N GLU A 216 -13.82 -14.49 6.81
CA GLU A 216 -14.15 -13.22 7.45
C GLU A 216 -14.24 -13.31 8.98
N ASP A 217 -14.63 -14.49 9.50
CA ASP A 217 -14.73 -14.79 10.93
C ASP A 217 -13.46 -15.40 11.54
N ALA A 218 -12.38 -15.48 10.75
CA ALA A 218 -11.12 -16.01 11.23
C ALA A 218 -10.60 -15.24 12.45
N SER A 219 -10.25 -15.96 13.49
CA SER A 219 -9.75 -15.36 14.72
C SER A 219 -8.73 -16.29 15.41
N TYR A 220 -7.89 -15.69 16.23
CA TYR A 220 -6.97 -16.38 17.13
C TYR A 220 -7.32 -16.08 18.57
N ILE A 221 -7.24 -17.08 19.44
CA ILE A 221 -7.40 -16.85 20.87
C ILE A 221 -6.03 -16.58 21.49
N VAL A 222 -5.85 -15.41 22.03
CA VAL A 222 -4.66 -15.00 22.78
C VAL A 222 -5.11 -14.59 24.18
N GLU A 223 -4.56 -15.21 25.21
CA GLU A 223 -4.91 -14.94 26.62
C GLU A 223 -6.43 -14.93 26.89
N LYS A 224 -7.13 -15.89 26.28
CA LYS A 224 -8.60 -16.05 26.35
C LYS A 224 -9.41 -14.96 25.67
N ARG A 225 -8.79 -14.13 24.82
CA ARG A 225 -9.48 -13.09 24.02
C ARG A 225 -9.37 -13.45 22.54
N PRO A 226 -10.45 -13.31 21.77
CA PRO A 226 -10.38 -13.46 20.33
C PRO A 226 -9.70 -12.23 19.70
N PHE A 227 -8.80 -12.48 18.75
CA PHE A 227 -8.23 -11.48 17.85
C PHE A 227 -8.68 -11.82 16.44
N TYR A 228 -9.51 -10.99 15.89
CA TYR A 228 -10.05 -11.11 14.53
C TYR A 228 -9.09 -10.52 13.49
N THR A 229 -9.32 -10.81 12.23
CA THR A 229 -8.59 -10.24 11.08
C THR A 229 -8.80 -8.73 10.94
N THR A 230 -9.94 -8.22 11.39
CA THR A 230 -10.28 -6.80 11.44
C THR A 230 -10.70 -6.41 12.85
N PRO A 231 -10.71 -5.13 13.23
CA PRO A 231 -11.18 -4.70 14.54
C PRO A 231 -12.59 -5.26 14.83
N ASP A 232 -12.73 -6.00 15.92
CA ASP A 232 -13.97 -6.65 16.36
C ASP A 232 -14.65 -7.55 15.31
N GLY A 233 -13.92 -8.01 14.29
CA GLY A 233 -14.47 -8.80 13.19
C GLY A 233 -15.40 -8.00 12.26
N LEU A 234 -15.30 -6.67 12.24
CA LEU A 234 -16.14 -5.80 11.43
C LEU A 234 -15.78 -5.85 9.94
N GLY A 235 -16.75 -5.48 9.10
CA GLY A 235 -16.61 -5.44 7.65
C GLY A 235 -16.94 -6.80 7.00
N LYS A 236 -17.16 -6.75 5.71
CA LYS A 236 -17.31 -7.91 4.83
C LYS A 236 -16.54 -7.69 3.55
N ALA A 237 -16.11 -8.77 2.92
CA ALA A 237 -15.47 -8.67 1.62
C ALA A 237 -16.43 -8.09 0.57
N GLU A 238 -15.94 -7.17 -0.24
CA GLU A 238 -16.72 -6.59 -1.33
C GLU A 238 -16.67 -7.52 -2.55
N MET A 239 -17.63 -8.41 -2.61
CA MET A 239 -17.70 -9.47 -3.63
C MET A 239 -17.97 -8.94 -5.03
N GLU A 240 -18.53 -7.74 -5.18
CA GLU A 240 -18.75 -7.15 -6.50
C GLU A 240 -17.43 -6.78 -7.21
N LEU A 241 -16.31 -6.74 -6.50
CA LEU A 241 -14.99 -6.51 -7.08
C LEU A 241 -14.43 -7.74 -7.81
N PHE A 242 -14.89 -8.95 -7.47
CA PHE A 242 -14.38 -10.19 -8.04
C PHE A 242 -15.16 -10.63 -9.29
N ALA A 243 -14.44 -11.32 -10.22
CA ALA A 243 -14.99 -11.81 -11.48
C ALA A 243 -15.86 -13.06 -11.29
#